data_ac80a04fd2ed5ef9a9dbc6c0d530ca0b
#
_entry.id   ac80a04fd2ed5ef9a9dbc6c0d530ca0b
#
_cell.length_a   1.000
_cell.length_b   1.000
_cell.length_c   1.000
_cell.angle_alpha   90.00
_cell.angle_beta   90.00
_cell.angle_gamma   90.00
#
_symmetry.space_group_name_H-M   'P 1'
#
loop_
_entity.id
_entity.type
_entity.pdbx_description
1 polymer ?
#
loop_
_entity_poly.entity_id
_entity_poly.type
_entity_poly.pdbx_seq_one_letter_code
_entity_poly.pdbx_strand_id
1 'polypeptide(L)'
;NGDGRLDNDGDLWHSHWVVLQPNAACGPGALAVVDIPEGSKPRLPRTWPGFPILLDSPGWSPTLNADTVEVKVPFEDIGVVTAGRFDGVTAGLRVNASVHAPLLCVADVFKVASGDLSLPGKPDR
;
A
#
# COMPACT_ATOMS: atom_id res chain seq x y z
N ASN A 1 8.86 -6.85 -0.73
CA ASN A 1 9.75 -7.97 -0.45
C ASN A 1 9.99 -8.12 1.04
N GLY A 2 9.20 -8.95 1.73
CA GLY A 2 9.34 -9.17 3.17
C GLY A 2 10.68 -9.75 3.62
N ASP A 3 11.50 -10.23 2.70
CA ASP A 3 12.86 -10.72 2.95
C ASP A 3 13.97 -9.66 2.69
N GLY A 4 13.59 -8.43 2.31
CA GLY A 4 14.51 -7.34 2.02
C GLY A 4 15.23 -7.43 0.66
N ARG A 5 14.92 -8.42 -0.18
CA ARG A 5 15.49 -8.56 -1.51
C ARG A 5 14.53 -8.01 -2.56
N LEU A 6 15.05 -7.19 -3.47
CA LEU A 6 14.23 -6.46 -4.45
C LEU A 6 14.11 -7.16 -5.80
N ASP A 7 14.86 -8.24 -6.00
CA ASP A 7 15.09 -8.86 -7.31
C ASP A 7 14.67 -10.34 -7.39
N ASN A 8 14.05 -10.87 -6.35
CA ASN A 8 13.75 -12.30 -6.25
C ASN A 8 12.26 -12.70 -6.30
N ASP A 9 11.35 -11.73 -6.45
CA ASP A 9 9.91 -12.03 -6.48
C ASP A 9 9.43 -12.54 -7.84
N GLY A 10 10.17 -12.24 -8.92
CA GLY A 10 9.79 -12.61 -10.27
C GLY A 10 8.39 -12.10 -10.63
N ASP A 11 7.57 -12.97 -11.21
CA ASP A 11 6.19 -12.68 -11.60
C ASP A 11 5.15 -13.09 -10.53
N LEU A 12 5.58 -13.25 -9.28
CA LEU A 12 4.70 -13.66 -8.19
C LEU A 12 3.89 -12.48 -7.65
N TRP A 13 2.59 -12.68 -7.52
CA TRP A 13 1.72 -11.74 -6.81
C TRP A 13 2.08 -11.68 -5.34
N HIS A 14 2.27 -10.45 -4.83
CA HIS A 14 2.55 -10.21 -3.42
C HIS A 14 1.89 -8.91 -2.95
N SER A 15 1.71 -8.78 -1.65
CA SER A 15 1.07 -7.62 -1.04
C SER A 15 2.07 -6.49 -0.79
N HIS A 16 1.60 -5.27 -0.96
CA HIS A 16 2.29 -4.06 -0.53
C HIS A 16 1.47 -3.30 0.49
N TRP A 17 2.15 -2.66 1.41
CA TRP A 17 1.60 -1.73 2.38
C TRP A 17 2.13 -0.34 2.06
N VAL A 18 1.25 0.59 1.75
CA VAL A 18 1.64 1.92 1.26
C VAL A 18 0.84 2.99 1.98
N VAL A 19 1.51 4.03 2.45
CA VAL A 19 0.84 5.24 2.93
C VAL A 19 0.74 6.23 1.79
N LEU A 20 -0.46 6.69 1.51
CA LEU A 20 -0.77 7.59 0.40
C LEU A 20 -1.29 8.93 0.91
N GLN A 21 -0.95 9.98 0.19
CA GLN A 21 -1.51 11.33 0.39
C GLN A 21 -1.74 12.04 -0.95
N PRO A 22 -2.63 13.05 -1.00
CA PRO A 22 -2.81 13.85 -2.20
C PRO A 22 -1.50 14.48 -2.67
N ASN A 23 -1.19 14.37 -3.96
CA ASN A 23 0.01 14.93 -4.54
C ASN A 23 -0.22 15.36 -5.99
N ALA A 24 -0.12 16.66 -6.26
CA ALA A 24 -0.34 17.23 -7.57
C ALA A 24 0.66 16.76 -8.65
N ALA A 25 1.84 16.27 -8.26
CA ALA A 25 2.80 15.69 -9.20
C ALA A 25 2.27 14.42 -9.87
N CYS A 26 1.31 13.75 -9.26
CA CYS A 26 0.62 12.58 -9.82
C CYS A 26 -0.58 12.95 -10.71
N GLY A 27 -1.01 14.19 -10.71
CA GLY A 27 -2.17 14.70 -11.42
C GLY A 27 -3.27 15.21 -10.47
N PRO A 28 -4.30 15.88 -11.01
CA PRO A 28 -5.41 16.41 -10.22
C PRO A 28 -6.14 15.28 -9.46
N GLY A 29 -6.25 15.42 -8.15
CA GLY A 29 -6.94 14.45 -7.29
C GLY A 29 -6.22 13.12 -7.08
N ALA A 30 -5.05 12.93 -7.65
CA ALA A 30 -4.27 11.72 -7.49
C ALA A 30 -3.58 11.65 -6.12
N LEU A 31 -3.29 10.42 -5.69
CA LEU A 31 -2.54 10.13 -4.47
C LEU A 31 -1.13 9.67 -4.81
N ALA A 32 -0.17 9.97 -3.95
CA ALA A 32 1.19 9.48 -4.05
C ALA A 32 1.64 8.81 -2.76
N VAL A 33 2.62 7.92 -2.88
CA VAL A 33 3.35 7.41 -1.72
C VAL A 33 4.03 8.55 -0.97
N VAL A 34 4.02 8.47 0.35
CA VAL A 34 4.58 9.51 1.23
C VAL A 34 6.09 9.32 1.38
N ASP A 35 6.84 10.40 1.16
CA ASP A 35 8.27 10.44 1.47
C ASP A 35 8.51 10.45 2.99
N ILE A 36 9.60 9.82 3.41
CA ILE A 36 10.12 9.91 4.77
C ILE A 36 11.12 11.07 4.79
N PRO A 37 10.80 12.19 5.46
CA PRO A 37 11.73 13.31 5.53
C PRO A 37 13.04 12.93 6.22
N GLU A 38 14.16 13.48 5.73
CA GLU A 38 15.46 13.27 6.33
C GLU A 38 15.44 13.67 7.82
N GLY A 39 16.02 12.83 8.67
CA GLY A 39 16.04 13.03 10.12
C GLY A 39 14.74 12.70 10.85
N SER A 40 13.66 12.42 10.15
CA SER A 40 12.42 11.94 10.78
C SER A 40 12.57 10.48 11.24
N LYS A 41 11.76 10.10 12.25
CA LYS A 41 11.75 8.72 12.79
C LYS A 41 10.30 8.23 12.85
N PRO A 42 9.65 7.97 11.72
CA PRO A 42 8.31 7.42 11.72
C PRO A 42 8.32 5.99 12.31
N ARG A 43 7.18 5.55 12.78
CA ARG A 43 7.00 4.14 13.14
C ARG A 43 6.92 3.32 11.86
N LEU A 44 7.84 2.38 11.69
CA LEU A 44 7.94 1.54 10.51
C LEU A 44 7.68 0.07 10.88
N PRO A 45 7.11 -0.72 9.98
CA PRO A 45 6.97 -2.16 10.16
C PRO A 45 8.35 -2.85 10.12
N ARG A 46 8.43 -4.06 10.69
CA ARG A 46 9.68 -4.85 10.72
C ARG A 46 10.19 -5.23 9.34
N THR A 47 9.30 -5.33 8.39
CA THR A 47 9.56 -5.75 7.00
C THR A 47 9.90 -4.58 6.06
N TRP A 48 10.00 -3.36 6.62
CA TRP A 48 10.33 -2.20 5.81
C TRP A 48 11.73 -2.31 5.19
N PRO A 49 11.84 -2.15 3.83
CA PRO A 49 13.07 -2.46 3.09
C PRO A 49 14.15 -1.35 3.15
N GLY A 50 13.91 -0.26 3.86
CA GLY A 50 14.87 0.84 4.00
C GLY A 50 14.75 1.95 2.95
N PHE A 51 13.74 1.97 2.12
CA PHE A 51 13.47 3.06 1.20
C PHE A 51 13.08 4.36 1.93
N PRO A 52 13.44 5.54 1.42
CA PRO A 52 13.04 6.82 2.02
C PRO A 52 11.58 7.20 1.74
N ILE A 53 10.71 6.22 1.64
CA ILE A 53 9.28 6.33 1.38
C ILE A 53 8.50 5.33 2.24
N LEU A 54 7.25 5.64 2.56
CA LEU A 54 6.37 4.77 3.35
C LEU A 54 5.75 3.68 2.46
N LEU A 55 6.60 2.78 2.00
CA LEU A 55 6.23 1.59 1.23
C LEU A 55 6.91 0.38 1.86
N ASP A 56 6.14 -0.65 2.11
CA ASP A 56 6.58 -1.92 2.67
C ASP A 56 6.05 -3.08 1.84
N SER A 57 6.73 -4.19 1.85
CA SER A 57 6.32 -5.44 1.22
C SER A 57 6.35 -6.57 2.24
N PRO A 58 5.35 -6.62 3.12
CA PRO A 58 5.27 -7.68 4.11
C PRO A 58 5.04 -9.02 3.41
N GLY A 59 5.57 -10.09 3.95
CA GLY A 59 5.48 -11.44 3.37
C GLY A 59 4.08 -12.08 3.45
N TRP A 60 3.01 -11.30 3.37
CA TRP A 60 1.63 -11.81 3.39
C TRP A 60 1.23 -12.26 2.00
N SER A 61 1.38 -13.55 1.75
CA SER A 61 1.04 -14.12 0.44
C SER A 61 -0.47 -14.10 0.23
N PRO A 62 -0.94 -13.58 -0.91
CA PRO A 62 -2.36 -13.64 -1.25
C PRO A 62 -2.76 -15.06 -1.65
N THR A 63 -3.98 -15.44 -1.31
CA THR A 63 -4.65 -16.60 -1.89
C THR A 63 -5.50 -16.12 -3.06
N LEU A 64 -5.25 -16.66 -4.25
CA LEU A 64 -5.92 -16.29 -5.48
C LEU A 64 -6.82 -17.45 -5.93
N ASN A 65 -8.08 -17.16 -6.15
CA ASN A 65 -9.05 -18.03 -6.79
C ASN A 65 -9.56 -17.36 -8.08
N ALA A 66 -10.46 -18.01 -8.80
CA ALA A 66 -10.95 -17.49 -10.08
C ALA A 66 -11.56 -16.07 -9.99
N ASP A 67 -12.16 -15.72 -8.87
CA ASP A 67 -12.93 -14.50 -8.66
C ASP A 67 -12.63 -13.82 -7.30
N THR A 68 -11.69 -14.36 -6.53
CA THR A 68 -11.43 -13.91 -5.16
C THR A 68 -9.92 -13.72 -4.91
N VAL A 69 -9.58 -12.63 -4.24
CA VAL A 69 -8.26 -12.39 -3.65
C VAL A 69 -8.42 -12.27 -2.14
N GLU A 70 -7.73 -13.12 -1.40
CA GLU A 70 -7.70 -13.09 0.06
C GLU A 70 -6.29 -12.81 0.57
N VAL A 71 -6.15 -11.83 1.46
CA VAL A 71 -4.90 -11.53 2.15
C VAL A 71 -5.17 -11.48 3.65
N LYS A 72 -4.42 -12.26 4.43
CA LYS A 72 -4.47 -12.23 5.90
C LYS A 72 -3.39 -11.30 6.43
N VAL A 73 -3.82 -10.24 7.10
CA VAL A 73 -2.96 -9.17 7.61
C VAL A 73 -2.93 -9.24 9.14
N PRO A 74 -1.78 -9.62 9.75
CA PRO A 74 -1.63 -9.56 11.20
C PRO A 74 -1.66 -8.11 11.69
N PHE A 75 -2.59 -7.75 12.57
CA PHE A 75 -2.72 -6.38 13.07
C PHE A 75 -1.50 -5.90 13.87
N GLU A 76 -0.78 -6.80 14.50
CA GLU A 76 0.46 -6.49 15.22
C GLU A 76 1.57 -5.99 14.29
N ASP A 77 1.61 -6.46 13.04
CA ASP A 77 2.62 -6.07 12.06
C ASP A 77 2.40 -4.65 11.54
N ILE A 78 1.17 -4.20 11.45
CA ILE A 78 0.81 -2.85 10.99
C ILE A 78 0.52 -1.87 12.14
N GLY A 79 0.68 -2.34 13.37
CA GLY A 79 0.67 -1.52 14.58
C GLY A 79 -0.61 -0.73 14.84
N VAL A 80 -1.68 -1.37 15.23
CA VAL A 80 -2.94 -0.77 15.72
C VAL A 80 -3.94 -0.38 14.66
N VAL A 81 -4.72 -1.32 14.22
CA VAL A 81 -5.85 -0.98 13.36
C VAL A 81 -7.17 -1.57 13.84
N THR A 82 -7.26 -1.93 15.12
CA THR A 82 -8.51 -2.43 15.70
C THR A 82 -9.64 -1.40 15.63
N ALA A 83 -9.32 -0.10 15.50
CA ALA A 83 -10.24 0.99 15.26
C ALA A 83 -10.26 1.48 13.82
N GLY A 84 -9.45 0.89 12.94
CA GLY A 84 -9.37 1.25 11.53
C GLY A 84 -10.66 0.96 10.80
N ARG A 85 -10.87 1.68 9.71
CA ARG A 85 -11.94 1.42 8.75
C ARG A 85 -11.33 1.24 7.38
N PHE A 86 -11.97 0.45 6.53
CA PHE A 86 -11.45 0.19 5.20
C PHE A 86 -12.54 0.12 4.14
N ASP A 87 -12.09 0.28 2.91
CA ASP A 87 -12.86 0.08 1.68
C ASP A 87 -11.96 -0.63 0.66
N GLY A 88 -12.55 -1.10 -0.42
CA GLY A 88 -11.84 -1.70 -1.54
C GLY A 88 -11.92 -0.80 -2.76
N VAL A 89 -10.81 -0.64 -3.46
CA VAL A 89 -10.79 0.09 -4.73
C VAL A 89 -10.02 -0.70 -5.79
N THR A 90 -10.44 -0.55 -7.04
CA THR A 90 -9.64 -0.94 -8.20
C THR A 90 -9.09 0.34 -8.82
N ALA A 91 -7.78 0.44 -8.94
CA ALA A 91 -7.12 1.66 -9.38
C ALA A 91 -5.97 1.36 -10.34
N GLY A 92 -5.65 2.34 -11.18
CA GLY A 92 -4.44 2.39 -11.97
C GLY A 92 -3.26 2.91 -11.14
N LEU A 93 -2.13 2.23 -11.26
CA LEU A 93 -0.89 2.63 -10.62
C LEU A 93 0.11 3.09 -11.67
N ARG A 94 0.75 4.24 -11.43
CA ARG A 94 1.90 4.69 -12.19
C ARG A 94 3.13 4.61 -11.30
N VAL A 95 4.15 3.87 -11.76
CA VAL A 95 5.43 3.75 -11.08
C VAL A 95 6.45 4.57 -11.85
N ASN A 96 7.10 5.52 -11.19
CA ASN A 96 8.12 6.38 -11.78
C ASN A 96 9.52 5.80 -11.56
N ALA A 97 10.47 6.17 -12.40
CA ALA A 97 11.85 5.69 -12.32
C ALA A 97 12.62 6.25 -11.11
N SER A 98 12.18 7.37 -10.55
CA SER A 98 12.80 8.00 -9.38
C SER A 98 11.92 7.81 -8.15
N VAL A 99 12.55 7.49 -7.02
CA VAL A 99 11.87 7.33 -5.72
C VAL A 99 11.10 8.59 -5.32
N HIS A 100 11.64 9.77 -5.62
CA HIS A 100 11.07 11.07 -5.23
C HIS A 100 10.25 11.77 -6.32
N ALA A 101 9.99 11.13 -7.46
CA ALA A 101 9.22 11.73 -8.55
C ALA A 101 7.71 11.41 -8.64
N PRO A 102 6.89 11.25 -7.60
CA PRO A 102 6.95 10.22 -6.57
C PRO A 102 7.03 8.81 -7.14
N LEU A 103 7.61 7.86 -6.42
CA LEU A 103 7.78 6.49 -6.95
C LEU A 103 6.45 5.87 -7.38
N LEU A 104 5.42 6.00 -6.57
CA LEU A 104 4.11 5.41 -6.81
C LEU A 104 3.02 6.48 -6.79
N CYS A 105 2.23 6.53 -7.85
CA CYS A 105 1.01 7.32 -7.98
C CYS A 105 -0.21 6.41 -8.14
N VAL A 106 -1.28 6.70 -7.41
CA VAL A 106 -2.62 6.17 -7.71
C VAL A 106 -3.34 7.23 -8.53
N ALA A 107 -3.43 7.03 -9.84
CA ALA A 107 -3.88 8.06 -10.77
C ALA A 107 -5.35 7.90 -11.17
N ASP A 108 -5.81 6.67 -11.36
CA ASP A 108 -7.15 6.38 -11.87
C ASP A 108 -7.85 5.39 -10.95
N VAL A 109 -8.95 5.78 -10.33
CA VAL A 109 -9.81 4.89 -9.56
C VAL A 109 -10.97 4.44 -10.45
N PHE A 110 -11.04 3.15 -10.76
CA PHE A 110 -12.05 2.60 -11.67
C PHE A 110 -13.31 2.18 -10.92
N LYS A 111 -13.16 1.63 -9.72
CA LYS A 111 -14.28 1.16 -8.92
C LYS A 111 -13.96 1.26 -7.43
N VAL A 112 -14.97 1.64 -6.67
CA VAL A 112 -14.96 1.65 -5.21
C VAL A 112 -15.98 0.63 -4.72
N ALA A 113 -15.61 -0.26 -3.80
CA ALA A 113 -16.48 -1.34 -3.33
C ALA A 113 -17.74 -0.82 -2.63
N SER A 114 -17.63 0.21 -1.80
CA SER A 114 -18.78 0.89 -1.18
C SER A 114 -19.58 1.77 -2.14
N GLY A 115 -18.98 2.19 -3.25
CA GLY A 115 -19.52 3.16 -4.20
C GLY A 115 -19.19 4.62 -3.91
N ASP A 116 -18.81 4.96 -2.68
CA ASP A 116 -18.68 6.35 -2.24
C ASP A 116 -17.50 6.62 -1.28
N LEU A 117 -16.59 5.63 -1.09
CA LEU A 117 -15.49 5.68 -0.11
C LEU A 117 -15.95 5.92 1.34
N SER A 118 -17.15 5.46 1.69
CA SER A 118 -17.69 5.59 3.05
C SER A 118 -16.96 4.74 4.09
N LEU A 119 -15.98 3.91 3.68
CA LEU A 119 -15.17 3.04 4.52
C LEU A 119 -16.04 2.15 5.45
N PRO A 120 -16.96 1.34 4.90
CA PRO A 120 -17.88 0.54 5.71
C PRO A 120 -17.21 -0.64 6.41
N GLY A 121 -16.08 -1.11 5.89
CA GLY A 121 -15.34 -2.24 6.43
C GLY A 121 -14.81 -1.96 7.84
N LYS A 122 -14.81 -2.99 8.67
CA LYS A 122 -14.24 -2.99 10.03
C LYS A 122 -13.44 -4.26 10.20
N PRO A 123 -12.28 -4.21 10.88
CA PRO A 123 -11.55 -5.42 11.22
C PRO A 123 -12.40 -6.34 12.11
N ASP A 124 -12.40 -7.62 11.80
CA ASP A 124 -12.94 -8.64 12.69
C ASP A 124 -11.97 -8.90 13.85
N ARG A 125 -12.51 -9.18 15.02
CA ARG A 125 -11.72 -9.46 16.23
C ARG A 125 -11.67 -10.94 16.52
#